data_4519748d69f035ebd8cdd2c683d29356
#
_entry.id   4519748d69f035ebd8cdd2c683d29356
#
_cell.length_a   1.000
_cell.length_b   1.000
_cell.length_c   1.000
_cell.angle_alpha   90.00
_cell.angle_beta   90.00
_cell.angle_gamma   90.00
#
_symmetry.space_group_name_H-M   'P 1'
#
loop_
_entity.id
_entity.type
_entity.pdbx_description
1 polymer ?
#
loop_
_entity_poly.entity_id
_entity_poly.type
_entity_poly.pdbx_seq_one_letter_code
_entity_poly.pdbx_strand_id
1 'polypeptide(L)'
;MLKEENKIFKNLYNNLGWEIDSAIKREDWNKTKDIISKGREWIINEIKVSELRGRGGAGFSTGLKWSFAPKEVGSRPHYLVINADESEPGT
;
A
#
# COMPACT_ATOMS: atom_id res chain seq x y z
N MET A 1 16.24 0.10 20.27
CA MET A 1 15.57 1.08 19.36
C MET A 1 15.84 0.68 17.91
N LEU A 2 14.83 0.76 17.06
CA LEU A 2 15.01 0.47 15.64
C LEU A 2 15.91 1.50 14.98
N LYS A 3 16.81 1.04 14.10
CA LYS A 3 17.59 1.93 13.25
C LYS A 3 16.69 2.69 12.29
N GLU A 4 17.06 3.91 11.89
CA GLU A 4 16.27 4.75 10.97
C GLU A 4 15.90 4.01 9.67
N GLU A 5 16.84 3.24 9.12
CA GLU A 5 16.64 2.46 7.89
C GLU A 5 15.54 1.39 8.01
N ASN A 6 15.23 0.96 9.23
CA ASN A 6 14.23 -0.08 9.51
C ASN A 6 12.87 0.49 9.94
N LYS A 7 12.73 1.80 10.03
CA LYS A 7 11.48 2.45 10.40
C LYS A 7 10.59 2.60 9.19
N ILE A 8 9.37 2.06 9.27
CA ILE A 8 8.37 2.14 8.20
C ILE A 8 7.51 3.40 8.36
N PHE A 9 7.06 3.67 9.58
CA PHE A 9 6.15 4.79 9.87
C PHE A 9 6.92 6.05 10.26
N LYS A 10 7.46 6.73 9.29
CA LYS A 10 8.28 7.94 9.52
C LYS A 10 7.50 9.07 10.19
N ASN A 11 6.19 9.12 9.98
CA ASN A 11 5.33 10.13 10.57
C ASN A 11 5.12 9.99 12.08
N LEU A 12 5.54 8.87 12.68
CA LEU A 12 5.42 8.63 14.13
C LEU A 12 6.62 9.14 14.93
N TYR A 13 7.67 9.57 14.26
CA TYR A 13 8.93 9.93 14.91
C TYR A 13 9.32 11.36 14.57
N ASN A 14 10.04 12.01 15.50
CA ASN A 14 10.61 13.33 15.30
C ASN A 14 9.61 14.44 14.95
N ASN A 15 8.37 14.36 15.46
CA ASN A 15 7.31 15.35 15.23
C ASN A 15 7.02 15.60 13.75
N LEU A 16 7.17 14.58 12.90
CA LEU A 16 6.95 14.73 11.46
C LEU A 16 5.47 14.92 11.07
N GLY A 17 4.57 14.56 11.95
CA GLY A 17 3.14 14.77 11.75
C GLY A 17 2.46 13.82 10.76
N TRP A 18 1.16 13.72 10.87
CA TRP A 18 0.31 12.86 10.05
C TRP A 18 -0.50 13.65 9.01
N GLU A 19 -0.49 14.97 9.10
CA GLU A 19 -1.24 15.85 8.20
C GLU A 19 -0.70 15.78 6.77
N ILE A 20 -1.56 16.16 5.82
CA ILE A 20 -1.21 16.15 4.40
C ILE A 20 -0.01 17.05 4.07
N ASP A 21 0.06 18.22 4.72
CA ASP A 21 1.19 19.13 4.49
C ASP A 21 2.52 18.51 4.92
N SER A 22 2.51 17.78 6.02
CA SER A 22 3.69 17.04 6.50
C SER A 22 4.08 15.92 5.53
N ALA A 23 3.09 15.19 5.00
CA ALA A 23 3.31 14.15 3.99
C ALA A 23 3.91 14.73 2.71
N ILE A 24 3.41 15.87 2.25
CA ILE A 24 3.93 16.57 1.07
C ILE A 24 5.39 16.98 1.30
N LYS A 25 5.73 17.52 2.47
CA LYS A 25 7.11 17.90 2.81
C LYS A 25 8.06 16.71 2.80
N ARG A 26 7.59 15.52 3.20
CA ARG A 26 8.37 14.27 3.13
C ARG A 26 8.41 13.66 1.74
N GLU A 27 7.71 14.24 0.78
CA GLU A 27 7.58 13.72 -0.59
C GLU A 27 6.91 12.34 -0.66
N ASP A 28 6.05 12.01 0.31
CA ASP A 28 5.44 10.68 0.41
C ASP A 28 4.59 10.31 -0.82
N TRP A 29 3.98 11.29 -1.49
CA TRP A 29 3.05 11.08 -2.59
C TRP A 29 3.53 11.65 -3.93
N ASN A 30 4.79 12.08 -4.01
CA ASN A 30 5.29 12.82 -5.17
C ASN A 30 5.32 12.00 -6.47
N LYS A 31 5.41 10.67 -6.38
CA LYS A 31 5.48 9.78 -7.55
C LYS A 31 4.14 9.13 -7.91
N THR A 32 3.06 9.45 -7.22
CA THR A 32 1.77 8.76 -7.39
C THR A 32 1.24 8.89 -8.81
N LYS A 33 1.27 10.07 -9.40
CA LYS A 33 0.80 10.29 -10.78
C LYS A 33 1.61 9.49 -11.79
N ASP A 34 2.92 9.46 -11.63
CA ASP A 34 3.81 8.71 -12.50
C ASP A 34 3.55 7.21 -12.40
N ILE A 35 3.34 6.70 -11.20
CA ILE A 35 3.01 5.29 -10.97
C ILE A 35 1.69 4.93 -11.66
N ILE A 36 0.66 5.75 -11.48
CA ILE A 36 -0.66 5.53 -12.09
C ILE A 36 -0.55 5.53 -13.62
N SER A 37 0.26 6.42 -14.19
CA SER A 37 0.46 6.52 -15.65
C SER A 37 1.07 5.26 -16.26
N LYS A 38 1.76 4.44 -15.48
CA LYS A 38 2.36 3.18 -15.94
C LYS A 38 1.33 2.07 -16.16
N GLY A 39 0.13 2.24 -15.63
CA GLY A 39 -0.98 1.34 -15.86
C GLY A 39 -1.06 0.17 -14.89
N ARG A 40 -2.21 -0.48 -14.92
CA ARG A 40 -2.60 -1.56 -14.02
C ARG A 40 -1.62 -2.75 -14.05
N GLU A 41 -1.26 -3.20 -15.24
CA GLU A 41 -0.41 -4.40 -15.38
C GLU A 41 0.98 -4.17 -14.79
N TRP A 42 1.55 -2.99 -15.01
CA TRP A 42 2.84 -2.63 -14.44
C TRP A 42 2.78 -2.63 -12.90
N ILE A 43 1.74 -2.00 -12.34
CA ILE A 43 1.56 -1.92 -10.87
C ILE A 43 1.43 -3.32 -10.27
N ILE A 44 0.60 -4.16 -10.86
CA ILE A 44 0.43 -5.55 -10.39
C ILE A 44 1.74 -6.31 -10.44
N ASN A 45 2.51 -6.15 -11.53
CA ASN A 45 3.79 -6.83 -11.67
C ASN A 45 4.80 -6.38 -10.61
N GLU A 46 4.86 -5.07 -10.31
CA GLU A 46 5.73 -4.56 -9.24
C GLU A 46 5.38 -5.16 -7.88
N ILE A 47 4.08 -5.29 -7.58
CA ILE A 47 3.64 -5.93 -6.33
C ILE A 47 4.00 -7.41 -6.31
N LYS A 48 3.89 -8.13 -7.43
CA LYS A 48 4.31 -9.52 -7.53
C LYS A 48 5.82 -9.68 -7.28
N VAL A 49 6.62 -8.84 -7.91
CA VAL A 49 8.08 -8.87 -7.77
C VAL A 49 8.52 -8.54 -6.34
N SER A 50 7.78 -7.68 -5.64
CA SER A 50 8.06 -7.36 -4.24
C SER A 50 7.84 -8.52 -3.28
N GLU A 51 7.14 -9.57 -3.71
CA GLU A 51 6.76 -10.72 -2.89
C GLU A 51 5.92 -10.35 -1.65
N LEU A 52 5.24 -9.20 -1.69
CA LEU A 52 4.34 -8.79 -0.62
C LEU A 52 3.23 -9.82 -0.43
N ARG A 53 2.99 -10.20 0.81
CA ARG A 53 1.99 -11.20 1.19
C ARG A 53 0.96 -10.60 2.14
N GLY A 54 -0.24 -11.20 2.13
CA GLY A 54 -1.27 -10.87 3.11
C GLY A 54 -0.81 -11.14 4.54
N ARG A 55 -1.35 -10.38 5.47
CA ARG A 55 -1.05 -10.47 6.91
C ARG A 55 -2.19 -11.07 7.74
N GLY A 56 -3.20 -11.61 7.07
CA GLY A 56 -4.35 -12.27 7.73
C GLY A 56 -4.13 -13.74 8.09
N GLY A 57 -2.88 -14.22 8.06
CA GLY A 57 -2.52 -15.60 8.42
C GLY A 57 -2.23 -16.52 7.24
N ALA A 58 -2.96 -16.42 6.14
CA ALA A 58 -2.77 -17.28 4.96
C ALA A 58 -1.52 -16.92 4.15
N GLY A 59 -1.00 -15.71 4.26
CA GLY A 59 0.19 -15.28 3.53
C GLY A 59 0.02 -15.29 2.02
N PHE A 60 -1.19 -15.06 1.51
CA PHE A 60 -1.46 -15.10 0.08
C PHE A 60 -0.72 -13.97 -0.66
N SER A 61 -0.19 -14.27 -1.84
CA SER A 61 0.50 -13.28 -2.67
C SER A 61 -0.44 -12.11 -3.02
N THR A 62 -0.09 -10.92 -2.58
CA THR A 62 -0.89 -9.72 -2.81
C THR A 62 -0.99 -9.39 -4.30
N GLY A 63 0.11 -9.43 -5.02
CA GLY A 63 0.11 -9.15 -6.46
C GLY A 63 -0.72 -10.14 -7.25
N LEU A 64 -0.65 -11.42 -6.88
CA LEU A 64 -1.47 -12.45 -7.52
C LEU A 64 -2.96 -12.20 -7.27
N LYS A 65 -3.33 -11.86 -6.03
CA LYS A 65 -4.71 -11.53 -5.69
C LYS A 65 -5.22 -10.32 -6.49
N TRP A 66 -4.42 -9.30 -6.62
CA TRP A 66 -4.80 -8.12 -7.41
C TRP A 66 -4.99 -8.45 -8.89
N SER A 67 -4.22 -9.41 -9.41
CA SER A 67 -4.37 -9.84 -10.82
C SER A 67 -5.73 -10.49 -11.11
N PHE A 68 -6.41 -11.00 -10.09
CA PHE A 68 -7.74 -11.61 -10.23
C PHE A 68 -8.88 -10.58 -10.26
N ALA A 69 -8.62 -9.32 -9.92
CA ALA A 69 -9.66 -8.30 -9.95
C ALA A 69 -10.16 -8.07 -11.38
N PRO A 70 -11.47 -7.87 -11.58
CA PRO A 70 -12.02 -7.60 -12.91
C PRO A 70 -11.36 -6.37 -13.55
N LYS A 71 -11.02 -6.48 -14.83
CA LYS A 71 -10.41 -5.38 -15.58
C LYS A 71 -11.43 -4.31 -15.97
N GLU A 72 -12.66 -4.70 -16.16
CA GLU A 72 -13.73 -3.81 -16.61
C GLU A 72 -14.86 -3.79 -15.59
N VAL A 73 -15.42 -2.61 -15.38
CA VAL A 73 -16.61 -2.42 -14.57
C VAL A 73 -17.84 -2.70 -15.45
N GLY A 74 -18.59 -3.74 -15.10
CA GLY A 74 -19.84 -4.08 -15.79
C GLY A 74 -21.01 -3.24 -15.27
N SER A 75 -22.22 -3.87 -15.24
CA SER A 75 -23.44 -3.22 -14.75
C SER A 75 -23.44 -2.98 -13.23
N ARG A 76 -22.60 -3.70 -12.48
CA ARG A 76 -22.44 -3.53 -11.03
C ARG A 76 -21.26 -2.63 -10.72
N PRO A 77 -21.42 -1.68 -9.78
CA PRO A 77 -20.28 -0.87 -9.34
C PRO A 77 -19.26 -1.74 -8.60
N HIS A 78 -17.99 -1.36 -8.72
CA HIS A 78 -16.91 -1.96 -7.93
C HIS A 78 -16.56 -1.03 -6.77
N TYR A 79 -16.37 -1.61 -5.60
CA TYR A 79 -16.04 -0.86 -4.39
C TYR A 79 -14.65 -1.25 -3.90
N LEU A 80 -13.90 -0.27 -3.43
CA LEU A 80 -12.67 -0.49 -2.70
C LEU A 80 -12.95 -0.39 -1.20
N VAL A 81 -12.68 -1.47 -0.49
CA VAL A 81 -12.80 -1.51 0.97
C VAL A 81 -11.42 -1.78 1.55
N ILE A 82 -10.95 -0.88 2.39
CA ILE A 82 -9.64 -0.99 3.03
C ILE A 82 -9.84 -1.33 4.50
N ASN A 83 -9.26 -2.47 4.91
CA ASN A 83 -9.17 -2.83 6.31
C ASN A 83 -7.88 -2.22 6.87
N ALA A 84 -8.02 -1.23 7.73
CA ALA A 84 -6.91 -0.56 8.41
C ALA A 84 -6.93 -0.80 9.92
N ASP A 85 -7.60 -1.86 10.36
CA ASP A 85 -7.64 -2.26 11.76
C ASP A 85 -6.49 -3.22 12.08
N GLU A 86 -5.76 -2.97 13.16
CA GLU A 86 -4.74 -3.86 13.67
C GLU A 86 -5.10 -4.30 15.08
N SER A 87 -5.55 -5.53 15.20
CA SER A 87 -6.02 -6.11 16.48
C SER A 87 -5.30 -7.41 16.86
N GLU A 88 -4.28 -7.80 16.11
CA GLU A 88 -3.51 -9.00 16.43
C GLU A 88 -2.57 -8.78 17.61
N PRO A 89 -2.50 -9.74 18.55
CA PRO A 89 -1.55 -9.65 19.66
C PRO A 89 -0.10 -9.61 19.18
N GLY A 90 0.69 -8.70 19.75
CA GLY A 90 2.12 -8.60 19.47
C GLY A 90 2.51 -7.77 18.27
N THR A 91 1.55 -7.10 17.66
CA THR A 91 1.83 -6.18 16.54
C THR A 91 1.87 -4.72 16.94
#